data_f1d5be47b9bb1a6dd02c1f2be0d6839c
#
_entry.id   f1d5be47b9bb1a6dd02c1f2be0d6839c
#
_cell.length_a   1.000
_cell.length_b   1.000
_cell.length_c   1.000
_cell.angle_alpha   90.00
_cell.angle_beta   90.00
_cell.angle_gamma   90.00
#
_symmetry.space_group_name_H-M   'P 1'
#
loop_
_entity.id
_entity.type
_entity.pdbx_description
1 polymer ?
#
loop_
_entity_poly.entity_id
_entity_poly.type
_entity_poly.pdbx_seq_one_letter_code
_entity_poly.pdbx_strand_id
1 'polypeptide(L)'
;MNKFLTKAIIALGAAEAVRAACTNPSVRKSWSALTDGEKTSYISSTLCLMDAAQAPAKTGYAGSTTVWEELQAAHVSQAQFIHSVGAFLPWHRWYMTVQETLLRNECGYTGPMPYWDEQAEQAEGPLESASILNGSATAGFGSTTLDENGCVTDGPYTNVRLTLDTELNRVEPVCLSRLFKQNQYEQTAQKIIDACLALDNYVDFNNCLGASPHTGGHYAIGGTMDDPSLSPGDPLFFLHHTNLDRIWWQWQAQNESRLTDIGGNNVAEGFFWSSVQPSSLGVNAFLPYFNDNGNTTTLDHVLWMAGIAENITIAEVMDVNSDAICIEYQ
;
A
#
# COMPACT_ATOMS: atom_id res chain seq x y z
N MET A 1 -63.52 9.43 -35.52
CA MET A 1 -62.57 10.29 -34.83
C MET A 1 -61.53 9.40 -34.11
N ASN A 2 -60.43 9.09 -34.81
CA ASN A 2 -59.33 8.31 -34.24
C ASN A 2 -58.26 9.26 -33.69
N LYS A 3 -58.01 9.22 -32.37
CA LYS A 3 -56.90 9.91 -31.75
C LYS A 3 -55.65 9.00 -31.77
N PHE A 4 -54.66 9.37 -32.57
CA PHE A 4 -53.31 8.80 -32.49
C PHE A 4 -52.58 9.37 -31.27
N LEU A 5 -52.25 8.53 -30.32
CA LEU A 5 -51.31 8.86 -29.22
C LEU A 5 -49.88 8.59 -29.74
N THR A 6 -49.14 9.64 -29.96
CA THR A 6 -47.68 9.55 -30.22
C THR A 6 -46.96 9.36 -28.90
N LYS A 7 -46.33 8.20 -28.68
CA LYS A 7 -45.41 7.96 -27.55
C LYS A 7 -44.06 8.61 -27.89
N ALA A 8 -43.67 9.62 -27.15
CA ALA A 8 -42.32 10.16 -27.20
C ALA A 8 -41.40 9.19 -26.42
N ILE A 9 -40.43 8.62 -27.11
CA ILE A 9 -39.33 7.86 -26.51
C ILE A 9 -38.26 8.86 -26.09
N ILE A 10 -38.14 9.11 -24.81
CA ILE A 10 -36.99 9.86 -24.25
C ILE A 10 -35.81 8.88 -24.17
N ALA A 11 -34.88 9.04 -25.08
CA ALA A 11 -33.58 8.38 -24.97
C ALA A 11 -32.77 9.10 -23.88
N LEU A 12 -32.62 8.51 -22.71
CA LEU A 12 -31.60 8.93 -21.75
C LEU A 12 -30.24 8.53 -22.37
N GLY A 13 -29.56 9.50 -22.94
CA GLY A 13 -28.13 9.35 -23.24
C GLY A 13 -27.36 9.30 -21.92
N ALA A 14 -26.77 8.17 -21.61
CA ALA A 14 -25.73 8.11 -20.60
C ALA A 14 -24.58 8.99 -21.13
N ALA A 15 -24.35 10.14 -20.51
CA ALA A 15 -23.13 10.90 -20.71
C ALA A 15 -22.03 10.06 -20.06
N GLU A 16 -21.23 9.35 -20.83
CA GLU A 16 -19.93 8.90 -20.39
C GLU A 16 -19.16 10.16 -20.01
N ALA A 17 -18.90 10.33 -18.72
CA ALA A 17 -17.98 11.35 -18.24
C ALA A 17 -16.62 10.99 -18.86
N VAL A 18 -16.19 11.75 -19.86
CA VAL A 18 -14.81 11.70 -20.34
C VAL A 18 -13.95 12.11 -19.15
N ARG A 19 -13.37 11.13 -18.45
CA ARG A 19 -12.38 11.39 -17.42
C ARG A 19 -11.23 12.15 -18.10
N ALA A 20 -10.86 13.28 -17.51
CA ALA A 20 -9.68 14.00 -17.95
C ALA A 20 -8.49 13.04 -17.82
N ALA A 21 -7.73 12.86 -18.90
CA ALA A 21 -6.55 12.02 -18.85
C ALA A 21 -5.50 12.69 -17.95
N CYS A 22 -4.86 11.90 -17.08
CA CYS A 22 -3.70 12.31 -16.30
C CYS A 22 -2.66 13.00 -17.22
N THR A 23 -2.39 14.28 -17.00
CA THR A 23 -1.52 15.09 -17.88
C THR A 23 -0.13 15.35 -17.32
N ASN A 24 0.08 15.04 -16.04
CA ASN A 24 1.36 15.24 -15.33
C ASN A 24 1.53 14.13 -14.27
N PRO A 25 1.86 12.90 -14.69
CA PRO A 25 1.95 11.78 -13.78
C PRO A 25 3.08 11.96 -12.75
N SER A 26 2.81 11.54 -11.52
CA SER A 26 3.84 11.41 -10.52
C SER A 26 4.77 10.23 -10.88
N VAL A 27 6.08 10.50 -10.89
CA VAL A 27 7.08 9.48 -11.21
C VAL A 27 7.30 8.56 -10.02
N ARG A 28 7.25 7.25 -10.25
CA ARG A 28 7.69 6.21 -9.32
C ARG A 28 8.97 5.55 -9.83
N LYS A 29 10.02 5.53 -9.00
CA LYS A 29 11.38 5.17 -9.40
C LYS A 29 12.00 4.21 -8.40
N SER A 30 12.85 3.27 -8.86
CA SER A 30 13.51 2.37 -7.92
C SER A 30 14.41 3.15 -6.95
N TRP A 31 14.49 2.70 -5.69
CA TRP A 31 15.35 3.33 -4.69
C TRP A 31 16.80 3.42 -5.14
N SER A 32 17.32 2.36 -5.77
CA SER A 32 18.68 2.30 -6.29
C SER A 32 18.97 3.33 -7.38
N ALA A 33 17.94 3.73 -8.15
CA ALA A 33 18.06 4.71 -9.23
C ALA A 33 17.85 6.16 -8.77
N LEU A 34 17.47 6.40 -7.50
CA LEU A 34 17.37 7.74 -6.96
C LEU A 34 18.76 8.36 -6.75
N THR A 35 18.86 9.66 -6.98
CA THR A 35 20.01 10.46 -6.56
C THR A 35 20.06 10.60 -5.05
N ASP A 36 21.23 10.91 -4.49
CA ASP A 36 21.38 11.13 -3.04
C ASP A 36 20.48 12.26 -2.52
N GLY A 37 20.27 13.30 -3.34
CA GLY A 37 19.34 14.39 -3.01
C GLY A 37 17.88 13.93 -2.95
N GLU A 38 17.43 13.10 -3.90
CA GLU A 38 16.10 12.51 -3.89
C GLU A 38 15.89 11.57 -2.68
N LYS A 39 16.88 10.73 -2.36
CA LYS A 39 16.86 9.85 -1.18
C LYS A 39 16.76 10.66 0.11
N THR A 40 17.62 11.67 0.27
CA THR A 40 17.59 12.55 1.45
C THR A 40 16.25 13.27 1.60
N SER A 41 15.68 13.77 0.49
CA SER A 41 14.40 14.45 0.48
C SER A 41 13.26 13.52 0.91
N TYR A 42 13.23 12.28 0.36
CA TYR A 42 12.22 11.29 0.75
C TYR A 42 12.30 10.91 2.23
N ILE A 43 13.52 10.60 2.72
CA ILE A 43 13.75 10.28 4.14
C ILE A 43 13.32 11.44 5.04
N SER A 44 13.71 12.67 4.71
CA SER A 44 13.33 13.85 5.49
C SER A 44 11.82 14.05 5.54
N SER A 45 11.12 13.78 4.43
CA SER A 45 9.67 13.94 4.36
C SER A 45 8.93 12.81 5.11
N THR A 46 9.45 11.58 5.11
CA THR A 46 8.86 10.51 5.95
C THR A 46 9.06 10.79 7.44
N LEU A 47 10.24 11.26 7.86
CA LEU A 47 10.48 11.67 9.24
C LEU A 47 9.61 12.87 9.64
N CYS A 48 9.32 13.79 8.73
CA CYS A 48 8.39 14.88 8.95
C CYS A 48 6.97 14.37 9.25
N LEU A 49 6.46 13.36 8.50
CA LEU A 49 5.14 12.75 8.79
C LEU A 49 5.10 12.06 10.16
N MET A 50 6.24 11.64 10.69
CA MET A 50 6.38 11.01 12.01
C MET A 50 6.52 12.01 13.16
N ASP A 51 6.66 13.30 12.88
CA ASP A 51 6.86 14.37 13.85
C ASP A 51 5.57 15.17 14.05
N ALA A 52 4.97 15.07 15.24
CA ALA A 52 3.76 15.80 15.59
C ALA A 52 3.89 17.34 15.55
N ALA A 53 5.12 17.88 15.61
CA ALA A 53 5.34 19.31 15.46
C ALA A 53 5.32 19.77 14.01
N GLN A 54 5.62 18.89 13.05
CA GLN A 54 5.64 19.18 11.62
C GLN A 54 4.36 18.70 10.92
N ALA A 55 3.91 17.48 11.21
CA ALA A 55 2.72 16.87 10.62
C ALA A 55 1.83 16.26 11.73
N PRO A 56 1.12 17.11 12.51
CA PRO A 56 0.18 16.63 13.51
C PRO A 56 -0.95 15.84 12.86
N ALA A 57 -1.50 14.86 13.61
CA ALA A 57 -2.64 14.08 13.16
C ALA A 57 -3.79 14.99 12.70
N LYS A 58 -4.43 14.64 11.59
CA LYS A 58 -5.51 15.44 10.96
C LYS A 58 -6.88 15.12 11.54
N THR A 59 -7.12 13.86 11.84
CA THR A 59 -8.40 13.36 12.34
C THR A 59 -8.30 12.94 13.81
N GLY A 60 -7.12 12.60 14.29
CA GLY A 60 -6.89 11.98 15.59
C GLY A 60 -7.47 10.56 15.68
N TYR A 61 -7.68 9.91 14.53
CA TYR A 61 -8.20 8.56 14.45
C TYR A 61 -7.38 7.60 15.33
N ALA A 62 -8.05 6.76 16.12
CA ALA A 62 -7.42 5.84 17.07
C ALA A 62 -6.45 6.52 18.07
N GLY A 63 -6.66 7.80 18.39
CA GLY A 63 -5.78 8.55 19.27
C GLY A 63 -4.42 8.89 18.66
N SER A 64 -4.28 8.81 17.35
CA SER A 64 -3.07 9.19 16.62
C SER A 64 -2.68 10.62 16.88
N THR A 65 -1.39 10.90 16.97
CA THR A 65 -0.81 12.21 17.18
C THR A 65 -0.04 12.76 16.00
N THR A 66 0.33 11.89 15.06
CA THR A 66 1.01 12.22 13.81
C THR A 66 0.25 11.70 12.62
N VAL A 67 0.49 12.26 11.44
CA VAL A 67 -0.03 11.74 10.17
C VAL A 67 0.47 10.31 9.92
N TRP A 68 1.70 9.99 10.33
CA TRP A 68 2.24 8.63 10.20
C TRP A 68 1.47 7.61 11.04
N GLU A 69 1.14 7.96 12.28
CA GLU A 69 0.28 7.10 13.12
C GLU A 69 -1.12 6.92 12.52
N GLU A 70 -1.69 7.95 11.87
CA GLU A 70 -2.98 7.83 11.18
C GLU A 70 -2.90 6.87 9.97
N LEU A 71 -1.81 6.93 9.20
CA LEU A 71 -1.55 5.95 8.14
C LEU A 71 -1.50 4.53 8.72
N GLN A 72 -0.71 4.31 9.77
CA GLN A 72 -0.63 3.01 10.44
C GLN A 72 -2.01 2.56 10.96
N ALA A 73 -2.75 3.44 11.63
CA ALA A 73 -4.06 3.14 12.18
C ALA A 73 -5.09 2.78 11.09
N ALA A 74 -5.05 3.44 9.94
CA ALA A 74 -5.92 3.11 8.80
C ALA A 74 -5.70 1.67 8.30
N HIS A 75 -4.47 1.20 8.26
CA HIS A 75 -4.12 -0.16 7.87
C HIS A 75 -4.52 -1.17 8.96
N VAL A 76 -4.16 -0.91 10.23
CA VAL A 76 -4.50 -1.77 11.37
C VAL A 76 -6.00 -2.01 11.46
N SER A 77 -6.80 -0.95 11.31
CA SER A 77 -8.25 -1.00 11.49
C SER A 77 -8.98 -1.95 10.53
N GLN A 78 -8.36 -2.30 9.42
CA GLN A 78 -8.99 -3.12 8.39
C GLN A 78 -8.09 -4.24 7.85
N ALA A 79 -7.04 -4.60 8.58
CA ALA A 79 -6.04 -5.58 8.12
C ALA A 79 -6.67 -6.87 7.55
N GLN A 80 -7.72 -7.40 8.15
CA GLN A 80 -8.44 -8.60 7.67
C GLN A 80 -9.28 -8.39 6.41
N PHE A 81 -9.56 -7.14 6.02
CA PHE A 81 -10.36 -6.78 4.84
C PHE A 81 -9.50 -6.30 3.67
N ILE A 82 -8.20 -6.19 3.89
CA ILE A 82 -7.24 -5.71 2.89
C ILE A 82 -6.11 -6.71 2.61
N HIS A 83 -6.12 -7.88 3.27
CA HIS A 83 -5.18 -8.97 3.03
C HIS A 83 -5.91 -10.27 2.73
N SER A 84 -5.37 -11.08 1.82
CA SER A 84 -5.98 -12.35 1.36
C SER A 84 -7.42 -12.19 0.84
N VAL A 85 -7.71 -11.04 0.27
CA VAL A 85 -9.02 -10.64 -0.27
C VAL A 85 -8.87 -10.04 -1.66
N GLY A 86 -9.98 -9.85 -2.37
CA GLY A 86 -9.96 -9.23 -3.70
C GLY A 86 -9.53 -7.77 -3.69
N ALA A 87 -9.81 -7.04 -2.62
CA ALA A 87 -9.42 -5.63 -2.47
C ALA A 87 -7.93 -5.41 -2.13
N PHE A 88 -7.12 -6.47 -1.95
CA PHE A 88 -5.73 -6.35 -1.51
C PHE A 88 -4.92 -5.36 -2.37
N LEU A 89 -4.75 -5.63 -3.65
CA LEU A 89 -3.95 -4.76 -4.52
C LEU A 89 -4.57 -3.38 -4.74
N PRO A 90 -5.89 -3.24 -5.03
CA PRO A 90 -6.52 -1.94 -5.20
C PRO A 90 -6.41 -1.05 -3.96
N TRP A 91 -6.62 -1.61 -2.76
CA TRP A 91 -6.55 -0.85 -1.53
C TRP A 91 -5.12 -0.33 -1.29
N HIS A 92 -4.11 -1.18 -1.47
CA HIS A 92 -2.71 -0.78 -1.29
C HIS A 92 -2.25 0.23 -2.34
N ARG A 93 -2.71 0.14 -3.62
CA ARG A 93 -2.47 1.19 -4.62
C ARG A 93 -2.99 2.55 -4.16
N TRP A 94 -4.23 2.59 -3.68
CA TRP A 94 -4.80 3.83 -3.15
C TRP A 94 -4.05 4.31 -1.91
N TYR A 95 -3.72 3.41 -1.01
CA TYR A 95 -2.98 3.73 0.21
C TYR A 95 -1.59 4.30 -0.07
N MET A 96 -0.85 3.77 -1.06
CA MET A 96 0.41 4.37 -1.51
C MET A 96 0.21 5.78 -2.08
N THR A 97 -0.86 6.01 -2.84
CA THR A 97 -1.22 7.32 -3.39
C THR A 97 -1.59 8.32 -2.29
N VAL A 98 -2.29 7.86 -1.26
CA VAL A 98 -2.60 8.68 -0.07
C VAL A 98 -1.32 9.06 0.67
N GLN A 99 -0.42 8.11 0.93
CA GLN A 99 0.87 8.40 1.57
C GLN A 99 1.69 9.41 0.75
N GLU A 100 1.76 9.25 -0.56
CA GLU A 100 2.40 10.20 -1.45
C GLU A 100 1.79 11.61 -1.33
N THR A 101 0.46 11.71 -1.36
CA THR A 101 -0.26 12.97 -1.23
C THR A 101 0.05 13.66 0.11
N LEU A 102 0.13 12.90 1.18
CA LEU A 102 0.46 13.41 2.51
C LEU A 102 1.92 13.88 2.59
N LEU A 103 2.88 13.13 2.02
CA LEU A 103 4.28 13.58 1.92
C LEU A 103 4.39 14.93 1.19
N ARG A 104 3.66 15.09 0.10
CA ARG A 104 3.68 16.33 -0.70
C ARG A 104 3.02 17.50 0.02
N ASN A 105 1.84 17.28 0.58
CA ASN A 105 1.02 18.36 1.15
C ASN A 105 1.49 18.77 2.55
N GLU A 106 1.90 17.83 3.40
CA GLU A 106 2.27 18.11 4.79
C GLU A 106 3.77 18.40 4.95
N CYS A 107 4.62 17.76 4.11
CA CYS A 107 6.08 17.83 4.26
C CYS A 107 6.79 18.41 3.03
N GLY A 108 6.05 18.92 2.04
CA GLY A 108 6.60 19.61 0.87
C GLY A 108 7.47 18.72 -0.04
N TYR A 109 7.24 17.40 -0.04
CA TYR A 109 7.97 16.48 -0.91
C TYR A 109 7.67 16.76 -2.38
N THR A 110 8.71 16.88 -3.21
CA THR A 110 8.59 17.14 -4.65
C THR A 110 9.30 16.12 -5.54
N GLY A 111 9.98 15.15 -4.93
CA GLY A 111 10.73 14.14 -5.64
C GLY A 111 9.86 13.00 -6.20
N PRO A 112 10.49 12.05 -6.93
CA PRO A 112 9.84 10.82 -7.37
C PRO A 112 9.57 9.90 -6.17
N MET A 113 8.41 9.20 -6.19
CA MET A 113 8.11 8.21 -5.15
C MET A 113 8.98 6.96 -5.33
N PRO A 114 9.67 6.50 -4.29
CA PRO A 114 10.50 5.32 -4.41
C PRO A 114 9.70 4.02 -4.34
N TYR A 115 10.19 3.00 -5.05
CA TYR A 115 9.88 1.60 -4.77
C TYR A 115 11.17 0.82 -4.49
N TRP A 116 11.07 -0.25 -3.73
CA TRP A 116 12.15 -1.20 -3.52
C TRP A 116 12.11 -2.24 -4.64
N ASP A 117 13.06 -2.19 -5.59
CA ASP A 117 13.19 -3.20 -6.65
C ASP A 117 13.83 -4.49 -6.08
N GLU A 118 13.04 -5.23 -5.31
CA GLU A 118 13.45 -6.45 -4.61
C GLU A 118 14.02 -7.48 -5.58
N GLN A 119 13.46 -7.56 -6.79
CA GLN A 119 13.86 -8.52 -7.82
C GLN A 119 15.26 -8.21 -8.33
N ALA A 120 15.55 -6.95 -8.64
CA ALA A 120 16.85 -6.51 -9.11
C ALA A 120 17.90 -6.67 -8.00
N GLU A 121 17.63 -6.21 -6.78
CA GLU A 121 18.58 -6.31 -5.68
C GLU A 121 18.81 -7.77 -5.23
N GLN A 122 17.77 -8.62 -5.27
CA GLN A 122 17.90 -10.04 -4.98
C GLN A 122 18.78 -10.78 -6.00
N ALA A 123 18.72 -10.37 -7.27
CA ALA A 123 19.56 -10.93 -8.31
C ALA A 123 21.04 -10.49 -8.18
N GLU A 124 21.31 -9.35 -7.54
CA GLU A 124 22.65 -8.82 -7.31
C GLU A 124 23.35 -9.45 -6.09
N GLY A 125 22.58 -9.89 -5.09
CA GLY A 125 23.16 -10.49 -3.90
C GLY A 125 22.22 -10.80 -2.75
N PRO A 126 22.79 -11.16 -1.59
CA PRO A 126 22.02 -11.44 -0.38
C PRO A 126 21.37 -10.17 0.18
N LEU A 127 20.33 -10.34 1.00
CA LEU A 127 19.57 -9.26 1.61
C LEU A 127 20.45 -8.20 2.30
N GLU A 128 21.49 -8.63 2.99
CA GLU A 128 22.43 -7.73 3.69
C GLU A 128 23.19 -6.77 2.77
N SER A 129 23.26 -7.07 1.46
CA SER A 129 23.88 -6.23 0.44
C SER A 129 22.87 -5.34 -0.30
N ALA A 130 21.59 -5.47 -0.02
CA ALA A 130 20.55 -4.66 -0.66
C ALA A 130 20.80 -3.18 -0.40
N SER A 131 20.76 -2.37 -1.46
CA SER A 131 21.11 -0.93 -1.42
C SER A 131 20.22 -0.14 -0.46
N ILE A 132 18.99 -0.60 -0.27
CA ILE A 132 18.02 -0.01 0.63
C ILE A 132 18.40 -0.22 2.11
N LEU A 133 19.09 -1.32 2.44
CA LEU A 133 19.57 -1.65 3.79
C LEU A 133 20.95 -1.03 4.05
N ASN A 134 21.01 0.29 4.05
CA ASN A 134 22.22 1.08 4.23
C ASN A 134 22.09 1.91 5.51
N GLY A 135 23.13 1.89 6.36
CA GLY A 135 23.19 2.65 7.60
C GLY A 135 23.44 4.15 7.43
N SER A 136 23.50 4.68 6.21
CA SER A 136 23.61 6.11 5.96
C SER A 136 22.35 6.86 6.43
N ALA A 137 22.57 7.94 7.19
CA ALA A 137 21.47 8.78 7.67
C ALA A 137 20.67 9.50 6.55
N THR A 138 21.17 9.50 5.31
CA THR A 138 20.60 10.24 4.19
C THR A 138 20.30 9.40 2.95
N ALA A 139 20.68 8.10 2.95
CA ALA A 139 20.61 7.28 1.74
C ALA A 139 20.16 5.84 1.97
N GLY A 140 19.69 5.49 3.17
CA GLY A 140 19.26 4.13 3.49
C GLY A 140 18.21 4.09 4.60
N PHE A 141 17.73 2.89 4.90
CA PHE A 141 16.71 2.63 5.91
C PHE A 141 17.27 1.97 7.18
N GLY A 142 18.58 2.03 7.38
CA GLY A 142 19.32 1.29 8.39
C GLY A 142 19.96 0.03 7.84
N SER A 143 21.13 -0.34 8.36
CA SER A 143 21.81 -1.58 7.99
C SER A 143 21.15 -2.80 8.65
N THR A 144 21.71 -3.99 8.38
CA THR A 144 21.27 -5.22 9.04
C THR A 144 21.82 -5.36 10.49
N THR A 145 22.50 -4.34 11.01
CA THR A 145 22.98 -4.31 12.39
C THR A 145 21.85 -3.90 13.33
N LEU A 146 21.47 -4.79 14.24
CA LEU A 146 20.40 -4.61 15.21
C LEU A 146 20.96 -4.74 16.63
N ASP A 147 20.24 -4.19 17.62
CA ASP A 147 20.53 -4.47 19.03
C ASP A 147 19.97 -5.83 19.47
N GLU A 148 20.13 -6.15 20.76
CA GLU A 148 19.66 -7.43 21.34
C GLU A 148 18.13 -7.60 21.32
N ASN A 149 17.36 -6.51 21.15
CA ASN A 149 15.92 -6.50 21.06
C ASN A 149 15.42 -6.44 19.60
N GLY A 150 16.34 -6.48 18.63
CA GLY A 150 16.02 -6.33 17.21
C GLY A 150 15.77 -4.90 16.76
N CYS A 151 16.08 -3.90 17.60
CA CYS A 151 15.89 -2.49 17.23
C CYS A 151 16.93 -2.04 16.19
N VAL A 152 16.49 -1.19 15.26
CA VAL A 152 17.37 -0.53 14.28
C VAL A 152 18.33 0.41 15.00
N THR A 153 19.65 0.27 14.76
CA THR A 153 20.71 0.98 15.50
C THR A 153 21.45 2.05 14.71
N ASP A 154 21.25 2.10 13.38
CA ASP A 154 21.87 3.10 12.48
C ASP A 154 20.88 3.61 11.43
N GLY A 155 21.31 4.56 10.61
CA GLY A 155 20.45 5.19 9.61
C GLY A 155 19.49 6.21 10.21
N PRO A 156 18.52 6.70 9.41
CA PRO A 156 17.69 7.86 9.79
C PRO A 156 16.56 7.50 10.77
N TYR A 157 16.18 6.22 10.90
CA TYR A 157 14.99 5.79 11.64
C TYR A 157 15.29 5.23 13.03
N THR A 158 16.50 5.36 13.56
CA THR A 158 16.92 4.88 14.89
C THR A 158 16.09 5.44 16.04
N ASN A 159 15.55 6.63 15.89
CA ASN A 159 14.75 7.31 16.90
C ASN A 159 13.24 7.17 16.70
N VAL A 160 12.80 6.45 15.66
CA VAL A 160 11.38 6.17 15.44
C VAL A 160 10.84 5.33 16.59
N ARG A 161 9.66 5.72 17.07
CA ARG A 161 8.95 5.03 18.14
C ARG A 161 7.53 4.75 17.69
N LEU A 162 7.11 3.50 17.82
CA LEU A 162 5.77 3.04 17.51
C LEU A 162 4.94 3.01 18.79
N THR A 163 3.73 3.50 18.73
CA THR A 163 2.88 3.76 19.90
C THR A 163 1.49 3.17 19.76
N LEU A 164 1.21 2.41 18.68
CA LEU A 164 -0.06 1.73 18.46
C LEU A 164 0.12 0.21 18.54
N ASP A 165 -0.84 -0.47 19.15
CA ASP A 165 -0.95 -1.94 19.08
C ASP A 165 -1.95 -2.37 18.00
N THR A 166 -2.14 -3.68 17.83
CA THR A 166 -3.05 -4.27 16.84
C THR A 166 -4.53 -4.03 17.13
N GLU A 167 -4.86 -3.56 18.33
CA GLU A 167 -6.21 -3.17 18.75
C GLU A 167 -6.43 -1.65 18.68
N LEU A 168 -5.44 -0.93 18.13
CA LEU A 168 -5.44 0.54 18.04
C LEU A 168 -5.39 1.26 19.39
N ASN A 169 -4.94 0.58 20.44
CA ASN A 169 -4.64 1.25 21.70
C ASN A 169 -3.26 1.92 21.61
N ARG A 170 -3.13 3.03 22.30
CA ARG A 170 -1.80 3.60 22.53
C ARG A 170 -1.07 2.78 23.58
N VAL A 171 0.17 2.42 23.23
CA VAL A 171 1.09 1.67 24.11
C VAL A 171 2.33 2.50 24.43
N GLU A 172 3.11 2.04 25.42
CA GLU A 172 4.43 2.61 25.67
C GLU A 172 5.28 2.52 24.39
N PRO A 173 6.00 3.60 24.03
CA PRO A 173 6.73 3.67 22.78
C PRO A 173 7.76 2.54 22.63
N VAL A 174 7.65 1.75 21.58
CA VAL A 174 8.61 0.69 21.21
C VAL A 174 9.47 1.14 20.04
N CYS A 175 10.68 0.60 19.92
CA CYS A 175 11.55 0.90 18.78
C CYS A 175 11.04 0.28 17.48
N LEU A 176 11.48 0.83 16.36
CA LEU A 176 11.39 0.16 15.07
C LEU A 176 12.28 -1.08 15.10
N SER A 177 11.69 -2.27 15.00
CA SER A 177 12.40 -3.55 15.08
C SER A 177 12.38 -4.30 13.74
N ARG A 178 13.42 -5.10 13.51
CA ARG A 178 13.56 -5.98 12.34
C ARG A 178 14.15 -7.33 12.74
N LEU A 179 13.99 -8.33 11.88
CA LEU A 179 14.56 -9.66 12.04
C LEU A 179 14.82 -10.27 10.65
N PHE A 180 15.97 -10.00 10.09
CA PHE A 180 16.30 -10.34 8.71
C PHE A 180 16.32 -11.84 8.44
N LYS A 181 15.65 -12.28 7.35
CA LYS A 181 15.52 -13.69 6.96
C LYS A 181 15.83 -13.85 5.47
N GLN A 182 17.05 -14.29 5.13
CA GLN A 182 17.50 -14.46 3.75
C GLN A 182 16.61 -15.41 2.94
N ASN A 183 16.14 -16.52 3.52
CA ASN A 183 15.29 -17.49 2.84
C ASN A 183 13.90 -16.90 2.47
N GLN A 184 13.44 -15.87 3.15
CA GLN A 184 12.22 -15.14 2.80
C GLN A 184 12.49 -14.15 1.66
N TYR A 185 13.66 -13.51 1.65
CA TYR A 185 14.05 -12.65 0.54
C TYR A 185 14.12 -13.40 -0.80
N GLU A 186 14.47 -14.68 -0.79
CA GLU A 186 14.44 -15.53 -1.98
C GLU A 186 13.04 -15.72 -2.59
N GLN A 187 11.98 -15.43 -1.80
CA GLN A 187 10.60 -15.47 -2.30
C GLN A 187 10.21 -14.24 -3.15
N THR A 188 11.05 -13.21 -3.17
CA THR A 188 10.86 -12.03 -4.04
C THR A 188 11.57 -12.16 -5.39
N ALA A 189 12.23 -13.30 -5.67
CA ALA A 189 13.01 -13.51 -6.89
C ALA A 189 12.19 -13.35 -8.18
N GLN A 190 12.82 -12.80 -9.22
CA GLN A 190 12.17 -12.54 -10.52
C GLN A 190 11.42 -13.76 -11.09
N LYS A 191 11.98 -14.97 -10.96
CA LYS A 191 11.31 -16.21 -11.42
C LYS A 191 9.92 -16.46 -10.82
N ILE A 192 9.70 -15.98 -9.57
CA ILE A 192 8.42 -16.10 -8.88
C ILE A 192 7.46 -15.03 -9.41
N ILE A 193 7.96 -13.82 -9.61
CA ILE A 193 7.20 -12.74 -10.24
C ILE A 193 6.76 -13.14 -11.66
N ASP A 194 7.66 -13.73 -12.47
CA ASP A 194 7.33 -14.17 -13.83
C ASP A 194 6.21 -15.22 -13.82
N ALA A 195 6.21 -16.13 -12.84
CA ALA A 195 5.14 -17.10 -12.69
C ALA A 195 3.79 -16.45 -12.34
N CYS A 196 3.78 -15.41 -11.50
CA CYS A 196 2.56 -14.65 -11.21
C CYS A 196 2.09 -13.83 -12.42
N LEU A 197 3.00 -13.17 -13.13
CA LEU A 197 2.70 -12.36 -14.33
C LEU A 197 2.12 -13.20 -15.49
N ALA A 198 2.39 -14.52 -15.52
CA ALA A 198 1.88 -15.44 -16.51
C ALA A 198 0.41 -15.87 -16.26
N LEU A 199 -0.19 -15.49 -15.14
CA LEU A 199 -1.57 -15.85 -14.82
C LEU A 199 -2.57 -14.96 -15.57
N ASP A 200 -3.68 -15.54 -15.99
CA ASP A 200 -4.60 -14.89 -16.94
C ASP A 200 -5.67 -14.03 -16.28
N ASN A 201 -6.01 -14.29 -15.01
CA ASN A 201 -7.08 -13.58 -14.29
C ASN A 201 -6.58 -12.96 -12.99
N TYR A 202 -7.30 -11.93 -12.55
CA TYR A 202 -6.94 -11.16 -11.36
C TYR A 202 -6.87 -12.00 -10.08
N VAL A 203 -7.82 -12.90 -9.86
CA VAL A 203 -7.89 -13.65 -8.59
C VAL A 203 -6.66 -14.53 -8.40
N ASP A 204 -6.27 -15.26 -9.45
CA ASP A 204 -5.07 -16.10 -9.40
C ASP A 204 -3.79 -15.27 -9.30
N PHE A 205 -3.71 -14.16 -10.05
CA PHE A 205 -2.58 -13.22 -9.98
C PHE A 205 -2.45 -12.61 -8.58
N ASN A 206 -3.55 -12.08 -8.02
CA ASN A 206 -3.60 -11.47 -6.69
C ASN A 206 -3.18 -12.48 -5.59
N ASN A 207 -3.67 -13.71 -5.68
CA ASN A 207 -3.31 -14.77 -4.74
C ASN A 207 -1.84 -15.17 -4.87
N CYS A 208 -1.30 -15.26 -6.08
CA CYS A 208 0.11 -15.55 -6.33
C CYS A 208 1.01 -14.47 -5.74
N LEU A 209 0.73 -13.20 -6.06
CA LEU A 209 1.52 -12.06 -5.58
C LEU A 209 1.43 -11.90 -4.05
N GLY A 210 0.25 -12.10 -3.49
CA GLY A 210 0.01 -12.02 -2.05
C GLY A 210 0.67 -13.14 -1.26
N ALA A 211 0.70 -14.37 -1.81
CA ALA A 211 1.19 -15.55 -1.08
C ALA A 211 2.71 -15.63 -0.96
N SER A 212 3.47 -15.17 -1.96
CA SER A 212 4.92 -15.34 -1.96
C SER A 212 5.69 -14.03 -2.07
N PRO A 213 5.63 -13.24 -3.14
CA PRO A 213 6.40 -12.00 -3.21
C PRO A 213 6.06 -11.03 -2.07
N HIS A 214 4.79 -10.81 -1.78
CA HIS A 214 4.34 -9.93 -0.70
C HIS A 214 4.81 -10.43 0.67
N THR A 215 4.46 -11.67 1.05
CA THR A 215 4.88 -12.19 2.36
C THR A 215 6.40 -12.36 2.43
N GLY A 216 7.05 -12.67 1.30
CA GLY A 216 8.50 -12.77 1.18
C GLY A 216 9.22 -11.48 1.54
N GLY A 217 8.79 -10.34 0.98
CA GLY A 217 9.34 -9.02 1.29
C GLY A 217 9.12 -8.62 2.76
N HIS A 218 7.90 -8.80 3.27
CA HIS A 218 7.59 -8.55 4.68
C HIS A 218 8.46 -9.38 5.63
N TYR A 219 8.50 -10.69 5.44
CA TYR A 219 9.22 -11.61 6.30
C TYR A 219 10.75 -11.54 6.13
N ALA A 220 11.23 -11.09 4.96
CA ALA A 220 12.66 -10.85 4.75
C ALA A 220 13.19 -9.78 5.71
N ILE A 221 12.44 -8.71 5.92
CA ILE A 221 12.76 -7.63 6.85
C ILE A 221 12.42 -8.03 8.28
N GLY A 222 11.26 -8.68 8.51
CA GLY A 222 10.85 -9.16 9.82
C GLY A 222 10.55 -8.06 10.83
N GLY A 223 10.40 -8.42 12.09
CA GLY A 223 10.09 -7.47 13.17
C GLY A 223 8.79 -6.70 12.90
N THR A 224 8.85 -5.38 12.90
CA THR A 224 7.67 -4.55 12.60
C THR A 224 7.04 -4.87 11.23
N MET A 225 7.88 -5.16 10.21
CA MET A 225 7.40 -5.54 8.87
C MET A 225 6.70 -6.91 8.81
N ASP A 226 6.99 -7.81 9.76
CA ASP A 226 6.41 -9.17 9.84
C ASP A 226 4.99 -9.16 10.43
N ASP A 227 4.58 -8.08 11.08
CA ASP A 227 3.23 -7.95 11.65
C ASP A 227 2.23 -7.50 10.57
N PRO A 228 1.23 -8.33 10.24
CA PRO A 228 0.29 -8.05 9.16
C PRO A 228 -0.60 -6.83 9.39
N SER A 229 -0.67 -6.31 10.62
CA SER A 229 -1.44 -5.11 10.97
C SER A 229 -0.54 -3.89 11.14
N LEU A 230 0.58 -4.03 11.87
CA LEU A 230 1.45 -2.92 12.29
C LEU A 230 2.54 -2.56 11.29
N SER A 231 2.75 -3.37 10.25
CA SER A 231 3.84 -3.23 9.28
C SER A 231 4.02 -1.83 8.67
N PRO A 232 2.98 -0.97 8.46
CA PRO A 232 3.18 0.41 8.02
C PRO A 232 3.92 1.32 9.01
N GLY A 233 4.16 0.84 10.22
CA GLY A 233 5.08 1.50 11.16
C GLY A 233 6.52 1.53 10.67
N ASP A 234 6.95 0.54 9.87
CA ASP A 234 8.24 0.56 9.19
C ASP A 234 8.12 1.27 7.83
N PRO A 235 8.90 2.33 7.56
CA PRO A 235 8.84 3.04 6.28
C PRO A 235 9.18 2.17 5.05
N LEU A 236 9.85 1.03 5.22
CA LEU A 236 10.07 0.07 4.13
C LEU A 236 8.77 -0.52 3.58
N PHE A 237 7.71 -0.57 4.38
CA PHE A 237 6.38 -1.01 3.95
C PHE A 237 5.94 -0.31 2.65
N PHE A 238 6.08 1.00 2.61
CA PHE A 238 5.60 1.80 1.47
C PHE A 238 6.40 1.53 0.19
N LEU A 239 7.71 1.28 0.30
CA LEU A 239 8.54 0.98 -0.87
C LEU A 239 8.29 -0.44 -1.38
N HIS A 240 8.09 -1.39 -0.47
CA HIS A 240 7.69 -2.77 -0.76
C HIS A 240 6.35 -2.79 -1.50
N HIS A 241 5.31 -2.16 -0.94
CA HIS A 241 3.99 -2.12 -1.57
C HIS A 241 3.94 -1.33 -2.88
N THR A 242 4.77 -0.29 -3.03
CA THR A 242 4.92 0.41 -4.31
C THR A 242 5.53 -0.51 -5.38
N ASN A 243 6.44 -1.42 -5.02
CA ASN A 243 6.94 -2.44 -5.93
C ASN A 243 5.87 -3.49 -6.29
N LEU A 244 5.07 -3.93 -5.32
CA LEU A 244 3.94 -4.84 -5.62
C LEU A 244 2.92 -4.19 -6.56
N ASP A 245 2.64 -2.91 -6.38
CA ASP A 245 1.79 -2.14 -7.28
C ASP A 245 2.39 -2.02 -8.70
N ARG A 246 3.72 -1.83 -8.80
CA ARG A 246 4.45 -1.87 -10.07
C ARG A 246 4.29 -3.22 -10.78
N ILE A 247 4.39 -4.33 -10.05
CA ILE A 247 4.20 -5.68 -10.61
C ILE A 247 2.75 -5.87 -11.08
N TRP A 248 1.76 -5.38 -10.32
CA TRP A 248 0.37 -5.38 -10.76
C TRP A 248 0.15 -4.55 -12.03
N TRP A 249 0.72 -3.34 -12.10
CA TRP A 249 0.72 -2.53 -13.31
C TRP A 249 1.33 -3.26 -14.51
N GLN A 250 2.46 -3.96 -14.34
CA GLN A 250 3.07 -4.78 -15.40
C GLN A 250 2.14 -5.90 -15.87
N TRP A 251 1.41 -6.53 -14.95
CA TRP A 251 0.41 -7.53 -15.30
C TRP A 251 -0.75 -6.90 -16.08
N GLN A 252 -1.27 -5.77 -15.62
CA GLN A 252 -2.34 -5.03 -16.32
C GLN A 252 -1.91 -4.59 -17.74
N ALA A 253 -0.67 -4.13 -17.91
CA ALA A 253 -0.14 -3.65 -19.19
C ALA A 253 -0.06 -4.73 -20.29
N GLN A 254 -0.13 -6.02 -19.94
CA GLN A 254 -0.14 -7.09 -20.91
C GLN A 254 -1.46 -7.24 -21.67
N ASN A 255 -2.58 -6.77 -21.10
CA ASN A 255 -3.90 -6.87 -21.73
C ASN A 255 -4.84 -5.81 -21.12
N GLU A 256 -5.37 -4.92 -21.97
CA GLU A 256 -6.28 -3.84 -21.57
C GLU A 256 -7.52 -4.33 -20.81
N SER A 257 -8.03 -5.54 -21.12
CA SER A 257 -9.17 -6.12 -20.40
C SER A 257 -8.88 -6.32 -18.90
N ARG A 258 -7.62 -6.35 -18.48
CA ARG A 258 -7.19 -6.48 -17.09
C ARG A 258 -7.43 -5.21 -16.26
N LEU A 259 -7.72 -4.08 -16.91
CA LEU A 259 -8.14 -2.84 -16.24
C LEU A 259 -9.57 -2.91 -15.65
N THR A 260 -10.30 -3.96 -15.95
CA THR A 260 -11.64 -4.22 -15.37
C THR A 260 -11.75 -5.61 -14.75
N ASP A 261 -10.67 -6.38 -14.78
CA ASP A 261 -10.63 -7.72 -14.18
C ASP A 261 -10.39 -7.59 -12.66
N ILE A 262 -11.42 -7.90 -11.88
CA ILE A 262 -11.42 -7.88 -10.41
C ILE A 262 -12.29 -9.00 -9.88
N GLY A 263 -11.99 -9.50 -8.68
CA GLY A 263 -12.74 -10.58 -8.04
C GLY A 263 -12.09 -11.00 -6.73
N GLY A 264 -12.50 -12.15 -6.21
CA GLY A 264 -12.08 -12.67 -4.93
C GLY A 264 -13.04 -12.33 -3.80
N ASN A 265 -12.78 -12.83 -2.60
CA ASN A 265 -13.62 -12.61 -1.44
C ASN A 265 -13.38 -11.21 -0.83
N ASN A 266 -14.41 -10.64 -0.20
CA ASN A 266 -14.32 -9.40 0.56
C ASN A 266 -13.86 -9.61 2.01
N VAL A 267 -13.96 -10.84 2.51
CA VAL A 267 -13.54 -11.22 3.84
C VAL A 267 -12.51 -12.34 3.72
N ALA A 268 -11.36 -12.14 4.34
CA ALA A 268 -10.30 -13.14 4.35
C ALA A 268 -10.76 -14.44 5.01
N GLU A 269 -10.43 -15.56 4.39
CA GLU A 269 -10.71 -16.89 4.94
C GLU A 269 -9.51 -17.40 5.73
N GLY A 270 -9.79 -18.14 6.81
CA GLY A 270 -8.79 -18.82 7.60
C GLY A 270 -8.68 -18.31 9.04
N PHE A 271 -8.14 -19.18 9.90
CA PHE A 271 -8.05 -18.96 11.34
C PHE A 271 -7.20 -17.72 11.69
N PHE A 272 -6.13 -17.47 10.96
CA PHE A 272 -5.23 -16.36 11.23
C PHE A 272 -5.99 -15.00 11.14
N TRP A 273 -6.72 -14.79 10.05
CA TRP A 273 -7.44 -13.54 9.82
C TRP A 273 -8.68 -13.38 10.70
N SER A 274 -9.30 -14.48 11.12
CA SER A 274 -10.43 -14.44 12.07
C SER A 274 -10.00 -14.04 13.48
N SER A 275 -8.70 -14.15 13.79
CA SER A 275 -8.14 -13.76 15.09
C SER A 275 -7.55 -12.34 15.10
N VAL A 276 -7.25 -11.77 13.94
CA VAL A 276 -6.84 -10.36 13.80
C VAL A 276 -8.10 -9.51 13.77
N GLN A 277 -8.59 -9.12 14.94
CA GLN A 277 -9.80 -8.31 15.08
C GLN A 277 -9.43 -6.86 15.38
N PRO A 278 -9.83 -5.87 14.59
CA PRO A 278 -9.96 -4.51 15.06
C PRO A 278 -11.18 -4.44 15.96
N SER A 279 -10.99 -4.68 17.26
CA SER A 279 -12.09 -4.85 18.20
C SER A 279 -12.86 -3.57 18.49
N SER A 280 -12.25 -2.40 18.31
CA SER A 280 -12.82 -1.13 18.80
C SER A 280 -13.46 -0.25 17.73
N LEU A 281 -13.18 -0.46 16.44
CA LEU A 281 -13.63 0.44 15.39
C LEU A 281 -14.84 -0.03 14.60
N GLY A 282 -15.48 -1.10 15.14
CA GLY A 282 -16.74 -1.55 14.62
C GLY A 282 -16.68 -1.97 13.17
N VAL A 283 -16.30 -3.22 12.92
CA VAL A 283 -16.48 -3.93 11.62
C VAL A 283 -17.87 -3.63 11.02
N ASN A 284 -18.86 -3.29 11.86
CA ASN A 284 -20.17 -2.79 11.44
C ASN A 284 -20.12 -1.49 10.61
N ALA A 285 -19.04 -0.73 10.65
CA ALA A 285 -18.86 0.42 9.77
C ALA A 285 -18.62 0.02 8.30
N PHE A 286 -18.22 -1.25 8.06
CA PHE A 286 -17.89 -1.77 6.74
C PHE A 286 -18.98 -2.66 6.14
N LEU A 287 -20.13 -2.82 6.81
CA LEU A 287 -21.25 -3.59 6.28
C LEU A 287 -22.24 -2.68 5.52
N PRO A 288 -22.80 -3.18 4.42
CA PRO A 288 -22.57 -4.50 3.82
C PRO A 288 -21.37 -4.50 2.85
N TYR A 289 -20.36 -5.32 3.13
CA TYR A 289 -19.23 -5.63 2.22
C TYR A 289 -18.66 -4.45 1.41
N PHE A 290 -18.44 -3.28 2.04
CA PHE A 290 -17.85 -2.11 1.36
C PHE A 290 -18.59 -1.70 0.06
N ASN A 291 -19.91 -1.76 0.04
CA ASN A 291 -20.80 -1.51 -1.10
C ASN A 291 -20.96 -2.67 -2.09
N ASP A 292 -20.24 -3.76 -1.95
CA ASP A 292 -20.50 -4.97 -2.75
C ASP A 292 -21.80 -5.66 -2.34
N ASN A 293 -22.41 -6.37 -3.28
CA ASN A 293 -23.62 -7.14 -3.03
C ASN A 293 -23.28 -8.57 -2.60
N GLY A 294 -22.57 -8.71 -1.47
CA GLY A 294 -22.16 -10.01 -0.92
C GLY A 294 -20.63 -10.17 -0.80
N ASN A 295 -20.15 -11.40 -0.62
CA ASN A 295 -18.74 -11.71 -0.37
C ASN A 295 -17.91 -11.86 -1.66
N THR A 296 -18.16 -11.01 -2.66
CA THR A 296 -17.37 -10.99 -3.90
C THR A 296 -16.96 -9.56 -4.19
N THR A 297 -15.66 -9.32 -4.30
CA THR A 297 -15.11 -8.01 -4.62
C THR A 297 -15.47 -7.63 -6.06
N THR A 298 -15.99 -6.42 -6.22
CA THR A 298 -16.35 -5.84 -7.52
C THR A 298 -15.68 -4.49 -7.75
N LEU A 299 -15.88 -3.89 -8.91
CA LEU A 299 -15.40 -2.54 -9.21
C LEU A 299 -16.07 -1.45 -8.35
N ASP A 300 -17.25 -1.73 -7.82
CA ASP A 300 -18.01 -0.81 -6.95
C ASP A 300 -17.55 -0.85 -5.48
N HIS A 301 -16.64 -1.79 -5.12
CA HIS A 301 -16.08 -1.91 -3.79
C HIS A 301 -15.43 -0.60 -3.34
N VAL A 302 -15.79 -0.13 -2.14
CA VAL A 302 -15.27 1.13 -1.59
C VAL A 302 -13.99 0.88 -0.79
N LEU A 303 -12.93 1.57 -1.16
CA LEU A 303 -11.64 1.58 -0.47
C LEU A 303 -11.70 2.63 0.63
N TRP A 304 -11.84 2.18 1.87
CA TRP A 304 -11.97 3.05 3.03
C TRP A 304 -10.59 3.49 3.57
N MET A 305 -10.44 4.79 3.90
CA MET A 305 -9.18 5.40 4.33
C MET A 305 -9.23 6.01 5.75
N ALA A 306 -10.09 5.51 6.62
CA ALA A 306 -10.18 5.96 8.03
C ALA A 306 -10.34 7.49 8.22
N GLY A 307 -10.77 8.20 7.19
CA GLY A 307 -10.92 9.67 7.21
C GLY A 307 -9.63 10.46 6.92
N ILE A 308 -8.49 9.80 6.72
CA ILE A 308 -7.23 10.48 6.35
C ILE A 308 -7.21 10.92 4.89
N ALA A 309 -8.03 10.31 4.05
CA ALA A 309 -8.27 10.67 2.66
C ALA A 309 -9.71 10.32 2.27
N GLU A 310 -10.10 10.70 1.06
CA GLU A 310 -11.39 10.32 0.50
C GLU A 310 -11.47 8.81 0.27
N ASN A 311 -12.67 8.25 0.49
CA ASN A 311 -12.97 6.90 0.10
C ASN A 311 -13.31 6.89 -1.39
N ILE A 312 -12.72 5.99 -2.15
CA ILE A 312 -12.96 5.84 -3.58
C ILE A 312 -13.30 4.39 -3.91
N THR A 313 -13.79 4.13 -5.11
CA THR A 313 -14.08 2.77 -5.55
C THR A 313 -12.87 2.10 -6.16
N ILE A 314 -12.88 0.75 -6.23
CA ILE A 314 -11.86 -0.01 -6.97
C ILE A 314 -11.81 0.44 -8.44
N ALA A 315 -12.95 0.72 -9.08
CA ALA A 315 -12.98 1.20 -10.46
C ALA A 315 -12.10 2.44 -10.70
N GLU A 316 -11.97 3.32 -9.70
CA GLU A 316 -11.20 4.57 -9.81
C GLU A 316 -9.69 4.36 -9.71
N VAL A 317 -9.24 3.23 -9.17
CA VAL A 317 -7.81 2.92 -9.00
C VAL A 317 -7.28 1.87 -9.98
N MET A 318 -8.13 1.24 -10.79
CA MET A 318 -7.69 0.17 -11.71
C MET A 318 -6.66 0.66 -12.74
N ASP A 319 -6.83 1.87 -13.27
CA ASP A 319 -5.92 2.46 -14.24
C ASP A 319 -4.97 3.45 -13.55
N VAL A 320 -3.66 3.23 -13.67
CA VAL A 320 -2.64 4.14 -13.16
C VAL A 320 -2.67 5.52 -13.83
N ASN A 321 -3.28 5.63 -15.02
CA ASN A 321 -3.48 6.88 -15.74
C ASN A 321 -4.80 7.60 -15.34
N SER A 322 -5.56 7.07 -14.38
CA SER A 322 -6.77 7.75 -13.87
C SER A 322 -6.40 9.02 -13.10
N ASP A 323 -7.33 9.96 -13.00
CA ASP A 323 -7.14 11.19 -12.22
C ASP A 323 -6.86 10.90 -10.73
N ALA A 324 -7.41 9.81 -10.20
CA ALA A 324 -7.21 9.43 -8.80
C ALA A 324 -5.79 8.94 -8.51
N ILE A 325 -5.13 8.30 -9.48
CA ILE A 325 -3.80 7.70 -9.32
C ILE A 325 -2.73 8.55 -10.02
N CYS A 326 -2.81 8.77 -11.31
CA CYS A 326 -1.95 9.65 -12.12
C CYS A 326 -0.45 9.46 -11.88
N ILE A 327 0.05 8.27 -12.12
CA ILE A 327 1.45 7.88 -11.90
C ILE A 327 2.07 7.22 -13.13
N GLU A 328 3.40 7.25 -13.19
CA GLU A 328 4.21 6.46 -14.14
C GLU A 328 5.36 5.75 -13.41
N TYR A 329 5.67 4.54 -13.82
CA TYR A 329 6.82 3.76 -13.33
C TYR A 329 8.01 3.92 -14.27
N GLN A 330 9.20 4.18 -13.68
CA GLN A 330 10.49 4.28 -14.35
C GLN A 330 11.49 3.27 -13.79
#